data_d029d15702a60d6cef6ee4fe9d9ea167
#
_entry.id   d029d15702a60d6cef6ee4fe9d9ea167
#
_cell.length_a   1.000
_cell.length_b   1.000
_cell.length_c   1.000
_cell.angle_alpha   90.00
_cell.angle_beta   90.00
_cell.angle_gamma   90.00
#
_symmetry.space_group_name_H-M   'P 1'
#
loop_
_entity.id
_entity.type
_entity.pdbx_description
1 polymer ?
#
loop_
_entity_poly.entity_id
_entity_poly.type
_entity_poly.pdbx_seq_one_letter_code
_entity_poly.pdbx_strand_id
1 'polypeptide(L)'
;MQARISRNIIAAVITIGVAGLVVGCACLKSGSAPKEVNVTMDQLSEPARATVKKETAGGAVDKITREVERGKTVYDVEATVGGKHMEYLIDAADGKVLGTEVPIEFSQLPGPVRAAAEKYFGTTIGLIVMKGVEYGETHYEIEGKKNGKTEEVTFDPSGKQQK
;
A
#
# COMPACT_ATOMS: atom_id res chain seq x y z
N MET A 1 3.11 14.31 12.63
CA MET A 1 3.47 12.90 12.38
C MET A 1 2.19 12.19 11.99
N GLN A 2 1.85 12.21 10.70
CA GLN A 2 0.63 11.56 10.21
C GLN A 2 1.00 10.13 9.84
N ALA A 3 0.35 9.18 10.51
CA ALA A 3 0.49 7.78 10.22
C ALA A 3 -0.07 7.49 8.81
N ARG A 4 0.62 6.66 8.07
CA ARG A 4 0.21 6.17 6.77
C ARG A 4 -1.03 5.30 6.93
N ILE A 5 -2.00 5.50 6.08
CA ILE A 5 -3.17 4.63 5.97
C ILE A 5 -2.72 3.44 5.12
N SER A 6 -2.78 2.24 5.72
CA SER A 6 -2.56 0.97 5.01
C SER A 6 -3.39 0.95 3.72
N ARG A 7 -2.76 0.56 2.62
CA ARG A 7 -3.41 0.44 1.31
C ARG A 7 -4.24 -0.83 1.27
N ASN A 8 -5.45 -0.75 1.81
CA ASN A 8 -6.37 -1.88 1.76
C ASN A 8 -6.84 -2.14 0.34
N ILE A 9 -6.44 -3.25 -0.24
CA ILE A 9 -7.12 -3.85 -1.39
C ILE A 9 -8.44 -4.43 -0.87
N ILE A 10 -9.45 -3.57 -0.71
CA ILE A 10 -10.81 -4.02 -0.40
C ILE A 10 -11.48 -4.39 -1.71
N ALA A 11 -11.59 -5.68 -1.96
CA ALA A 11 -12.57 -6.20 -2.90
C ALA A 11 -13.97 -5.85 -2.38
N ALA A 12 -14.59 -4.82 -2.97
CA ALA A 12 -15.91 -4.35 -2.59
C ALA A 12 -16.96 -5.41 -2.95
N VAL A 13 -17.51 -6.07 -1.94
CA VAL A 13 -18.79 -6.77 -2.06
C VAL A 13 -19.89 -5.73 -1.91
N ILE A 14 -20.57 -5.42 -3.01
CA ILE A 14 -21.75 -4.54 -3.03
C ILE A 14 -22.93 -5.29 -2.43
N THR A 15 -23.37 -4.89 -1.24
CA THR A 15 -24.67 -5.27 -0.71
C THR A 15 -25.61 -4.06 -0.83
N ILE A 16 -26.63 -4.21 -1.66
CA ILE A 16 -27.73 -3.24 -1.83
C ILE A 16 -28.67 -3.39 -0.62
N GLY A 17 -28.90 -2.33 0.12
CA GLY A 17 -29.85 -2.25 1.23
C GLY A 17 -30.52 -0.88 1.28
N VAL A 18 -31.86 -0.92 1.31
CA VAL A 18 -32.89 0.08 1.07
C VAL A 18 -32.96 1.21 2.12
N ALA A 19 -33.26 2.37 1.61
CA ALA A 19 -33.86 3.62 2.11
C ALA A 19 -34.26 3.78 3.61
N GLY A 20 -33.86 4.96 4.15
CA GLY A 20 -34.46 5.59 5.32
C GLY A 20 -34.00 7.05 5.39
N LEU A 21 -34.95 7.99 5.07
CA LEU A 21 -34.79 9.43 5.22
C LEU A 21 -34.70 9.81 6.70
N VAL A 22 -33.66 10.50 7.13
CA VAL A 22 -33.73 11.42 8.28
C VAL A 22 -32.89 12.66 7.96
N VAL A 23 -33.58 13.80 7.93
CA VAL A 23 -33.00 15.14 7.80
C VAL A 23 -32.38 15.54 9.14
N GLY A 24 -31.10 15.83 9.16
CA GLY A 24 -30.41 16.37 10.31
C GLY A 24 -29.14 17.08 9.88
N CYS A 25 -29.20 18.43 9.81
CA CYS A 25 -28.10 19.29 9.45
C CYS A 25 -27.04 19.30 10.56
N ALA A 26 -25.87 18.71 10.32
CA ALA A 26 -24.65 18.96 11.09
C ALA A 26 -23.46 18.94 10.13
N CYS A 27 -22.87 20.11 9.88
CA CYS A 27 -21.62 20.26 9.16
C CYS A 27 -20.48 19.59 9.92
N LEU A 28 -20.29 18.31 9.71
CA LEU A 28 -19.04 17.63 10.00
C LEU A 28 -18.20 17.67 8.72
N LYS A 29 -17.11 18.43 8.75
CA LYS A 29 -16.05 18.33 7.75
C LYS A 29 -15.49 16.91 7.85
N SER A 30 -16.06 15.98 7.09
CA SER A 30 -15.43 14.70 6.84
C SER A 30 -14.22 14.97 5.94
N GLY A 31 -13.03 14.88 6.51
CA GLY A 31 -11.82 14.73 5.73
C GLY A 31 -11.98 13.44 4.92
N SER A 32 -12.38 13.57 3.64
CA SER A 32 -12.34 12.44 2.72
C SER A 32 -10.90 11.95 2.67
N ALA A 33 -10.70 10.66 2.91
CA ALA A 33 -9.43 10.01 2.61
C ALA A 33 -9.02 10.39 1.16
N PRO A 34 -7.74 10.59 0.87
CA PRO A 34 -7.30 10.90 -0.46
C PRO A 34 -7.83 9.81 -1.40
N LYS A 35 -8.52 10.25 -2.46
CA LYS A 35 -9.20 9.35 -3.38
C LYS A 35 -8.16 8.72 -4.30
N GLU A 36 -7.87 7.45 -4.08
CA GLU A 36 -7.09 6.65 -5.01
C GLU A 36 -7.82 6.49 -6.34
N VAL A 37 -7.11 6.65 -7.45
CA VAL A 37 -7.66 6.53 -8.79
C VAL A 37 -6.74 5.66 -9.63
N ASN A 38 -7.25 4.53 -10.14
CA ASN A 38 -6.50 3.74 -11.11
C ASN A 38 -6.25 4.54 -12.38
N VAL A 39 -5.01 4.50 -12.85
CA VAL A 39 -4.55 5.19 -14.06
C VAL A 39 -3.75 4.23 -14.94
N THR A 40 -3.61 4.58 -16.21
CA THR A 40 -2.81 3.83 -17.18
C THR A 40 -1.46 4.53 -17.43
N MET A 41 -0.49 3.82 -18.02
CA MET A 41 0.84 4.35 -18.31
C MET A 41 0.85 5.66 -19.11
N ASP A 42 -0.09 5.84 -20.02
CA ASP A 42 -0.22 7.05 -20.85
C ASP A 42 -0.79 8.25 -20.08
N GLN A 43 -1.41 8.02 -18.93
CA GLN A 43 -1.92 9.07 -18.04
C GLN A 43 -0.87 9.56 -17.03
N LEU A 44 0.30 8.91 -16.96
CA LEU A 44 1.40 9.37 -16.12
C LEU A 44 2.04 10.63 -16.71
N SER A 45 2.60 11.47 -15.84
CA SER A 45 3.52 12.52 -16.26
C SER A 45 4.73 11.92 -17.00
N GLU A 46 5.35 12.68 -17.88
CA GLU A 46 6.50 12.19 -18.64
C GLU A 46 7.66 11.72 -17.74
N PRO A 47 8.07 12.48 -16.69
CA PRO A 47 9.12 12.02 -15.78
C PRO A 47 8.75 10.71 -15.06
N ALA A 48 7.54 10.60 -14.53
CA ALA A 48 7.09 9.39 -13.84
C ALA A 48 7.04 8.19 -14.77
N ARG A 49 6.52 8.38 -16.00
CA ARG A 49 6.48 7.31 -17.01
C ARG A 49 7.86 6.79 -17.38
N ALA A 50 8.86 7.69 -17.48
CA ALA A 50 10.24 7.30 -17.74
C ALA A 50 10.80 6.45 -16.58
N THR A 51 10.51 6.85 -15.33
CA THR A 51 10.91 6.10 -14.13
C THR A 51 10.24 4.73 -14.09
N VAL A 52 8.92 4.65 -14.29
CA VAL A 52 8.21 3.35 -14.31
C VAL A 52 8.85 2.41 -15.32
N LYS A 53 9.07 2.87 -16.57
CA LYS A 53 9.72 2.05 -17.61
C LYS A 53 11.10 1.56 -17.21
N LYS A 54 11.88 2.39 -16.51
CA LYS A 54 13.21 2.06 -16.04
C LYS A 54 13.17 1.02 -14.92
N GLU A 55 12.38 1.28 -13.87
CA GLU A 55 12.33 0.42 -12.67
C GLU A 55 11.65 -0.93 -12.96
N THR A 56 10.73 -0.97 -13.93
CA THR A 56 10.05 -2.20 -14.33
C THR A 56 10.64 -2.85 -15.59
N ALA A 57 11.85 -2.46 -15.99
CA ALA A 57 12.50 -2.98 -17.21
C ALA A 57 12.59 -4.52 -17.18
N GLY A 58 12.05 -5.17 -18.23
CA GLY A 58 11.98 -6.62 -18.34
C GLY A 58 10.88 -7.29 -17.51
N GLY A 59 9.99 -6.51 -16.90
CA GLY A 59 8.83 -6.97 -16.13
C GLY A 59 7.51 -6.48 -16.71
N ALA A 60 6.43 -6.74 -15.99
CA ALA A 60 5.08 -6.27 -16.30
C ALA A 60 4.60 -5.30 -15.23
N VAL A 61 3.96 -4.21 -15.65
CA VAL A 61 3.22 -3.32 -14.75
C VAL A 61 1.82 -3.90 -14.57
N ASP A 62 1.49 -4.24 -13.33
CA ASP A 62 0.24 -4.91 -13.00
C ASP A 62 -0.87 -3.89 -12.70
N LYS A 63 -0.52 -2.82 -11.95
CA LYS A 63 -1.46 -1.76 -11.60
C LYS A 63 -0.74 -0.43 -11.37
N ILE A 64 -1.41 0.66 -11.63
CA ILE A 64 -0.95 2.00 -11.24
C ILE A 64 -2.11 2.75 -10.59
N THR A 65 -1.86 3.28 -9.40
CA THR A 65 -2.80 4.12 -8.66
C THR A 65 -2.23 5.52 -8.52
N ARG A 66 -3.04 6.53 -8.77
CA ARG A 66 -2.71 7.92 -8.47
C ARG A 66 -3.39 8.33 -7.19
N GLU A 67 -2.65 8.91 -6.30
CA GLU A 67 -3.14 9.42 -5.01
C GLU A 67 -2.42 10.71 -4.59
N VAL A 68 -2.87 11.29 -3.47
CA VAL A 68 -2.19 12.43 -2.84
C VAL A 68 -1.65 11.98 -1.49
N GLU A 69 -0.34 11.95 -1.36
CA GLU A 69 0.35 11.59 -0.14
C GLU A 69 1.30 12.71 0.30
N ARG A 70 1.26 13.08 1.57
CA ARG A 70 2.07 14.18 2.15
C ARG A 70 1.98 15.50 1.35
N GLY A 71 0.80 15.76 0.75
CA GLY A 71 0.54 16.96 -0.07
C GLY A 71 1.11 16.91 -1.48
N LYS A 72 1.63 15.79 -1.92
CA LYS A 72 2.14 15.56 -3.27
C LYS A 72 1.24 14.58 -4.02
N THR A 73 1.10 14.79 -5.32
CA THR A 73 0.54 13.74 -6.19
C THR A 73 1.62 12.70 -6.42
N VAL A 74 1.29 11.45 -6.15
CA VAL A 74 2.19 10.30 -6.34
C VAL A 74 1.50 9.23 -7.19
N TYR A 75 2.31 8.39 -7.80
CA TYR A 75 1.87 7.16 -8.43
C TYR A 75 2.41 5.98 -7.63
N ASP A 76 1.51 5.12 -7.23
CA ASP A 76 1.82 3.81 -6.68
C ASP A 76 1.76 2.79 -7.82
N VAL A 77 2.86 2.10 -8.05
CA VAL A 77 3.05 1.20 -9.18
C VAL A 77 3.35 -0.20 -8.69
N GLU A 78 2.37 -1.09 -8.86
CA GLU A 78 2.55 -2.51 -8.67
C GLU A 78 3.08 -3.15 -9.95
N ALA A 79 4.14 -3.94 -9.85
CA ALA A 79 4.77 -4.58 -11.01
C ALA A 79 5.36 -5.95 -10.66
N THR A 80 5.39 -6.84 -11.65
CA THR A 80 6.12 -8.12 -11.56
C THR A 80 7.44 -7.98 -12.29
N VAL A 81 8.54 -7.92 -11.53
CA VAL A 81 9.90 -7.78 -12.05
C VAL A 81 10.75 -8.99 -11.66
N GLY A 82 11.30 -9.68 -12.64
CA GLY A 82 12.06 -10.92 -12.39
C GLY A 82 11.26 -12.02 -11.68
N GLY A 83 9.94 -12.05 -11.91
CA GLY A 83 9.01 -12.99 -11.28
C GLY A 83 8.65 -12.67 -9.82
N LYS A 84 9.03 -11.48 -9.33
CA LYS A 84 8.71 -10.98 -7.99
C LYS A 84 7.74 -9.81 -8.06
N HIS A 85 6.76 -9.78 -7.17
CA HIS A 85 5.91 -8.61 -6.98
C HIS A 85 6.74 -7.48 -6.35
N MET A 86 6.67 -6.29 -6.93
CA MET A 86 7.41 -5.10 -6.51
C MET A 86 6.46 -3.91 -6.50
N GLU A 87 6.62 -3.01 -5.56
CA GLU A 87 5.87 -1.76 -5.52
C GLU A 87 6.81 -0.56 -5.53
N TYR A 88 6.42 0.48 -6.25
CA TYR A 88 7.18 1.73 -6.38
C TYR A 88 6.28 2.93 -6.14
N LEU A 89 6.64 3.75 -5.16
CA LEU A 89 6.01 5.06 -4.96
C LEU A 89 6.80 6.11 -5.74
N ILE A 90 6.15 6.78 -6.68
CA ILE A 90 6.82 7.71 -7.62
C ILE A 90 6.17 9.09 -7.53
N ASP A 91 6.98 10.15 -7.33
CA ASP A 91 6.52 11.53 -7.37
C ASP A 91 6.04 11.88 -8.79
N ALA A 92 4.81 12.37 -8.90
CA ALA A 92 4.22 12.71 -10.20
C ALA A 92 4.87 13.93 -10.85
N ALA A 93 5.50 14.82 -10.09
CA ALA A 93 6.05 16.06 -10.63
C ALA A 93 7.41 15.85 -11.32
N ASP A 94 8.31 15.09 -10.68
CA ASP A 94 9.69 14.93 -11.13
C ASP A 94 10.09 13.47 -11.43
N GLY A 95 9.20 12.52 -11.18
CA GLY A 95 9.45 11.10 -11.41
C GLY A 95 10.40 10.46 -10.40
N LYS A 96 10.70 11.12 -9.28
CA LYS A 96 11.58 10.57 -8.24
C LYS A 96 10.91 9.38 -7.57
N VAL A 97 11.66 8.29 -7.40
CA VAL A 97 11.24 7.17 -6.55
C VAL A 97 11.29 7.61 -5.09
N LEU A 98 10.14 7.66 -4.45
CA LEU A 98 9.97 8.04 -3.05
C LEU A 98 9.96 6.83 -2.12
N GLY A 99 9.60 5.67 -2.66
CA GLY A 99 9.55 4.42 -1.94
C GLY A 99 9.61 3.20 -2.84
N THR A 100 10.00 2.09 -2.24
CA THR A 100 10.00 0.76 -2.87
C THR A 100 9.58 -0.27 -1.84
N GLU A 101 8.78 -1.26 -2.27
CA GLU A 101 8.47 -2.44 -1.47
C GLU A 101 8.90 -3.71 -2.22
N VAL A 102 9.51 -4.62 -1.49
CA VAL A 102 10.05 -5.86 -2.05
C VAL A 102 9.62 -7.05 -1.20
N PRO A 103 9.28 -8.20 -1.79
CA PRO A 103 8.96 -9.39 -1.03
C PRO A 103 10.21 -9.93 -0.34
N ILE A 104 10.04 -10.33 0.91
CA ILE A 104 11.07 -11.00 1.69
C ILE A 104 10.50 -12.25 2.36
N GLU A 105 11.38 -13.17 2.75
CA GLU A 105 10.99 -14.31 3.56
C GLU A 105 10.66 -13.90 5.00
N PHE A 106 9.68 -14.57 5.63
CA PHE A 106 9.31 -14.31 7.02
C PHE A 106 10.51 -14.39 7.98
N SER A 107 11.47 -15.27 7.71
CA SER A 107 12.71 -15.44 8.47
C SER A 107 13.64 -14.22 8.41
N GLN A 108 13.50 -13.36 7.41
CA GLN A 108 14.30 -12.14 7.23
C GLN A 108 13.74 -10.94 8.00
N LEU A 109 12.54 -11.06 8.58
CA LEU A 109 11.97 -10.03 9.46
C LEU A 109 12.85 -9.80 10.70
N PRO A 110 13.00 -8.55 11.16
CA PRO A 110 13.56 -8.27 12.48
C PRO A 110 12.82 -9.03 13.59
N GLY A 111 13.54 -9.45 14.61
CA GLY A 111 12.94 -10.22 15.73
C GLY A 111 11.67 -9.59 16.31
N PRO A 112 11.66 -8.27 16.62
CA PRO A 112 10.45 -7.59 17.12
C PRO A 112 9.27 -7.64 16.16
N VAL A 113 9.52 -7.45 14.85
CA VAL A 113 8.47 -7.50 13.80
C VAL A 113 7.92 -8.91 13.67
N ARG A 114 8.80 -9.91 13.66
CA ARG A 114 8.39 -11.33 13.60
C ARG A 114 7.49 -11.70 14.78
N ALA A 115 7.89 -11.35 16.00
CA ALA A 115 7.10 -11.61 17.20
C ALA A 115 5.73 -10.89 17.16
N ALA A 116 5.70 -9.65 16.65
CA ALA A 116 4.46 -8.90 16.49
C ALA A 116 3.52 -9.53 15.46
N ALA A 117 4.06 -9.98 14.31
CA ALA A 117 3.30 -10.66 13.26
C ALA A 117 2.73 -12.00 13.74
N GLU A 118 3.55 -12.82 14.40
CA GLU A 118 3.10 -14.09 15.02
C GLU A 118 1.97 -13.87 16.02
N LYS A 119 2.10 -12.85 16.86
CA LYS A 119 1.05 -12.48 17.82
C LYS A 119 -0.22 -12.00 17.12
N TYR A 120 -0.09 -11.26 16.02
CA TYR A 120 -1.22 -10.70 15.31
C TYR A 120 -2.02 -11.75 14.55
N PHE A 121 -1.36 -12.61 13.78
CA PHE A 121 -2.00 -13.61 12.92
C PHE A 121 -2.22 -14.96 13.61
N GLY A 122 -1.48 -15.27 14.68
CA GLY A 122 -1.52 -16.57 15.35
C GLY A 122 -0.88 -17.72 14.54
N THR A 123 -0.27 -17.41 13.41
CA THR A 123 0.40 -18.35 12.52
C THR A 123 1.48 -17.64 11.72
N THR A 124 2.46 -18.39 11.22
CA THR A 124 3.44 -17.90 10.25
C THR A 124 3.25 -18.52 8.86
N ILE A 125 2.28 -19.43 8.74
CA ILE A 125 2.05 -20.16 7.49
C ILE A 125 1.15 -19.33 6.57
N GLY A 126 1.60 -19.17 5.32
CA GLY A 126 0.83 -18.47 4.28
C GLY A 126 0.81 -16.95 4.45
N LEU A 127 1.74 -16.40 5.24
CA LEU A 127 1.94 -14.95 5.30
C LEU A 127 2.73 -14.49 4.07
N ILE A 128 2.28 -13.39 3.46
CA ILE A 128 3.02 -12.63 2.46
C ILE A 128 3.70 -11.49 3.21
N VAL A 129 4.98 -11.29 2.95
CA VAL A 129 5.79 -10.31 3.67
C VAL A 129 6.49 -9.40 2.69
N MET A 130 6.26 -8.10 2.84
CA MET A 130 6.96 -7.08 2.09
C MET A 130 7.84 -6.25 3.03
N LYS A 131 8.98 -5.84 2.54
CA LYS A 131 9.82 -4.82 3.19
C LYS A 131 9.76 -3.56 2.35
N GLY A 132 9.24 -2.51 2.94
CA GLY A 132 9.16 -1.19 2.33
C GLY A 132 10.23 -0.23 2.87
N VAL A 133 10.67 0.65 1.99
CA VAL A 133 11.39 1.87 2.36
C VAL A 133 10.70 3.03 1.66
N GLU A 134 10.05 3.91 2.41
CA GLU A 134 9.37 5.07 1.86
C GLU A 134 9.78 6.34 2.56
N TYR A 135 10.06 7.38 1.79
CA TYR A 135 10.59 8.66 2.31
C TYR A 135 11.80 8.47 3.26
N GLY A 136 12.58 7.38 3.08
CA GLY A 136 13.70 7.01 3.92
C GLY A 136 13.34 6.27 5.22
N GLU A 137 12.08 5.99 5.45
CA GLU A 137 11.60 5.22 6.60
C GLU A 137 11.36 3.76 6.20
N THR A 138 11.90 2.81 6.98
CA THR A 138 11.67 1.37 6.76
C THR A 138 10.40 0.93 7.45
N HIS A 139 9.61 0.09 6.77
CA HIS A 139 8.45 -0.59 7.34
C HIS A 139 8.37 -2.03 6.81
N TYR A 140 7.50 -2.81 7.41
CA TYR A 140 7.21 -4.19 7.02
C TYR A 140 5.71 -4.37 6.93
N GLU A 141 5.25 -4.76 5.74
CA GLU A 141 3.85 -5.08 5.51
C GLU A 141 3.67 -6.59 5.50
N ILE A 142 2.65 -7.07 6.17
CA ILE A 142 2.39 -8.49 6.31
C ILE A 142 0.91 -8.73 6.03
N GLU A 143 0.64 -9.51 4.99
CA GLU A 143 -0.70 -9.98 4.66
C GLU A 143 -0.87 -11.44 5.08
N GLY A 144 -2.04 -11.77 5.59
CA GLY A 144 -2.39 -13.12 5.99
C GLY A 144 -3.85 -13.32 6.32
N LYS A 145 -4.20 -14.55 6.66
CA LYS A 145 -5.56 -14.89 7.10
C LYS A 145 -5.68 -14.72 8.61
N LYS A 146 -6.66 -13.93 9.04
CA LYS A 146 -7.07 -13.80 10.43
C LYS A 146 -8.58 -13.94 10.53
N ASN A 147 -9.05 -14.89 11.35
CA ASN A 147 -10.49 -15.19 11.48
C ASN A 147 -11.18 -15.44 10.12
N GLY A 148 -10.49 -16.10 9.19
CA GLY A 148 -10.99 -16.44 7.86
C GLY A 148 -11.00 -15.30 6.84
N LYS A 149 -10.62 -14.09 7.23
CA LYS A 149 -10.50 -12.93 6.33
C LYS A 149 -9.03 -12.65 6.02
N THR A 150 -8.77 -12.14 4.82
CA THR A 150 -7.46 -11.57 4.51
C THR A 150 -7.34 -10.24 5.22
N GLU A 151 -6.28 -10.07 5.99
CA GLU A 151 -5.93 -8.83 6.67
C GLU A 151 -4.48 -8.50 6.35
N GLU A 152 -4.19 -7.22 6.26
CA GLU A 152 -2.88 -6.66 6.07
C GLU A 152 -2.53 -5.77 7.27
N VAL A 153 -1.28 -5.80 7.69
CA VAL A 153 -0.80 -4.99 8.81
C VAL A 153 0.62 -4.53 8.57
N THR A 154 0.86 -3.25 8.83
CA THR A 154 2.18 -2.64 8.71
C THR A 154 2.82 -2.46 10.08
N PHE A 155 4.11 -2.79 10.17
CA PHE A 155 4.94 -2.60 11.36
C PHE A 155 6.16 -1.73 11.06
N ASP A 156 6.57 -0.93 12.04
CA ASP A 156 7.90 -0.33 12.02
C ASP A 156 8.98 -1.36 12.41
N PRO A 157 10.28 -1.07 12.26
CA PRO A 157 11.36 -2.02 12.62
C PRO A 157 11.39 -2.45 14.08
N SER A 158 10.72 -1.72 14.98
CA SER A 158 10.58 -2.09 16.40
C SER A 158 9.44 -3.09 16.66
N GLY A 159 8.65 -3.44 15.64
CA GLY A 159 7.47 -4.29 15.75
C GLY A 159 6.22 -3.55 16.23
N LYS A 160 6.25 -2.22 16.27
CA LYS A 160 5.06 -1.42 16.57
C LYS A 160 4.18 -1.32 15.34
N GLN A 161 2.92 -1.73 15.51
CA GLN A 161 1.93 -1.59 14.44
C GLN A 161 1.72 -0.12 14.08
N GLN A 162 1.78 0.17 12.79
CA GLN A 162 1.40 1.45 12.22
C GLN A 162 -0.10 1.45 11.91
N LYS A 163 -0.72 2.60 12.01
CA LYS A 163 -2.16 2.78 11.74
C LYS A 163 -2.33 3.46 10.39
#